data_0daaf4c1f8954765a2fe1cd10c5c199c
#
_entry.id   0daaf4c1f8954765a2fe1cd10c5c199c
#
_cell.length_a   1.000
_cell.length_b   1.000
_cell.length_c   1.000
_cell.angle_alpha   90.00
_cell.angle_beta   90.00
_cell.angle_gamma   90.00
#
_symmetry.space_group_name_H-M   'P 1'
#
loop_
_entity.id
_entity.type
_entity.pdbx_description
1 polymer ?
#
loop_
_entity_poly.entity_id
_entity_poly.type
_entity_poly.pdbx_seq_one_letter_code
_entity_poly.pdbx_strand_id
1 'polypeptide(L)'
;MKYLALYRKYRPSRFEEISGQEGVVGVLKNAIKTGRISHAYLFCGPRGTGKTTTAKLLAKMVNCTNPIDGEPCGKCESCLSIFNNTNDDIIEIDAASNNGVDEIRELRDKINLVPSNSKYKVYIIDEVHMLTVGAFNALLKTLEEPPSHVIFVLATTETYKVPLTISSRCQKFRFDKITVDNIVKRLEEICNIEKIVVSSDILNEIARLADGGMRDAINLLDQLVSYKGNDITINDVYDITGLVSYEIIYELLLSSYNKDMSSIVKILDDINYSGKNISKFIEEIILFLKDVLVYKNITDYSLNLDKLNKVKEISDLYDNNLIYNYVNELNNVLNNIKNSSYPLLLLEVALIKLVNLEKKEESILEKVNVKESKNNVKAEKNTSNMSIKNDIIKEDVFPKLSNEELKHISYLKEVRVNNAFVSANKSLLNKFKEKWSLVFEYLTNDKYENIVGLLKDVNVVVAGKENLIFQSKFSSVAASLNSQSELLSELFYEIYGVNYKTIVLSNSEWDYEKKKYIDNLNNKYVYEMKVEKTKGQNDIKYEKSSNLGANDLVDILGAEVIEYK
;
A
#
# COMPACT_ATOMS: atom_id res chain seq x y z
N MET A 1 -37.24 2.00 24.27
CA MET A 1 -35.79 1.76 24.49
C MET A 1 -34.99 2.60 23.49
N LYS A 2 -33.88 3.21 23.91
CA LYS A 2 -33.01 3.93 22.98
C LYS A 2 -32.34 2.90 22.06
N TYR A 3 -32.44 3.05 20.74
CA TYR A 3 -31.78 2.17 19.77
C TYR A 3 -30.28 2.11 20.04
N LEU A 4 -29.72 0.92 20.11
CA LEU A 4 -28.29 0.66 20.26
C LEU A 4 -27.81 -0.12 19.05
N ALA A 5 -26.88 0.45 18.28
CA ALA A 5 -26.33 -0.20 17.10
C ALA A 5 -25.77 -1.60 17.40
N LEU A 6 -26.00 -2.55 16.50
CA LEU A 6 -25.66 -3.98 16.69
C LEU A 6 -24.18 -4.16 17.06
N TYR A 7 -23.24 -3.43 16.43
CA TYR A 7 -21.80 -3.55 16.74
C TYR A 7 -21.44 -3.14 18.18
N ARG A 8 -22.28 -2.31 18.84
CA ARG A 8 -22.13 -1.98 20.27
C ARG A 8 -22.79 -3.02 21.16
N LYS A 9 -24.01 -3.46 20.79
CA LYS A 9 -24.79 -4.44 21.53
C LYS A 9 -24.09 -5.79 21.60
N TYR A 10 -23.48 -6.22 20.49
CA TYR A 10 -22.79 -7.51 20.35
C TYR A 10 -21.26 -7.42 20.48
N ARG A 11 -20.76 -6.33 21.11
CA ARG A 11 -19.34 -6.23 21.44
C ARG A 11 -18.97 -7.31 22.44
N PRO A 12 -17.94 -8.15 22.16
CA PRO A 12 -17.51 -9.22 23.05
C PRO A 12 -17.33 -8.74 24.49
N SER A 13 -17.95 -9.48 25.42
CA SER A 13 -17.88 -9.27 26.87
C SER A 13 -16.94 -10.25 27.57
N ARG A 14 -16.55 -11.32 26.85
CA ARG A 14 -15.62 -12.38 27.24
C ARG A 14 -14.62 -12.64 26.13
N PHE A 15 -13.47 -13.20 26.46
CA PHE A 15 -12.48 -13.61 25.49
C PHE A 15 -12.96 -14.72 24.54
N GLU A 16 -13.83 -15.61 25.02
CA GLU A 16 -14.43 -16.70 24.22
C GLU A 16 -15.31 -16.19 23.06
N GLU A 17 -15.83 -14.98 23.17
CA GLU A 17 -16.66 -14.35 22.15
C GLU A 17 -15.84 -13.66 21.06
N ILE A 18 -14.48 -13.63 21.19
CA ILE A 18 -13.59 -13.06 20.18
C ILE A 18 -13.36 -14.09 19.09
N SER A 19 -13.88 -13.82 17.90
CA SER A 19 -13.73 -14.71 16.75
C SER A 19 -12.37 -14.55 16.06
N GLY A 20 -11.73 -15.65 15.69
CA GLY A 20 -10.56 -15.69 14.80
C GLY A 20 -9.26 -15.15 15.40
N GLN A 21 -9.15 -15.06 16.74
CA GLN A 21 -7.95 -14.57 17.44
C GLN A 21 -7.53 -15.54 18.56
N GLU A 22 -7.70 -16.84 18.36
CA GLU A 22 -7.50 -17.89 19.38
C GLU A 22 -6.08 -17.86 19.97
N GLY A 23 -5.06 -17.60 19.12
CA GLY A 23 -3.66 -17.51 19.55
C GLY A 23 -3.41 -16.33 20.50
N VAL A 24 -3.93 -15.14 20.16
CA VAL A 24 -3.81 -13.94 21.00
C VAL A 24 -4.53 -14.14 22.32
N VAL A 25 -5.78 -14.61 22.26
CA VAL A 25 -6.62 -14.89 23.43
C VAL A 25 -5.97 -15.91 24.34
N GLY A 26 -5.45 -17.02 23.79
CA GLY A 26 -4.78 -18.07 24.55
C GLY A 26 -3.57 -17.56 25.33
N VAL A 27 -2.70 -16.75 24.70
CA VAL A 27 -1.53 -16.16 25.36
C VAL A 27 -1.94 -15.20 26.47
N LEU A 28 -2.93 -14.32 26.24
CA LEU A 28 -3.41 -13.37 27.24
C LEU A 28 -4.04 -14.08 28.44
N LYS A 29 -4.92 -15.06 28.21
CA LYS A 29 -5.50 -15.88 29.29
C LYS A 29 -4.42 -16.58 30.14
N ASN A 30 -3.39 -17.14 29.47
CA ASN A 30 -2.32 -17.83 30.17
C ASN A 30 -1.44 -16.86 30.99
N ALA A 31 -1.11 -15.68 30.41
CA ALA A 31 -0.34 -14.64 31.12
C ALA A 31 -1.05 -14.22 32.42
N ILE A 32 -2.37 -14.06 32.38
CA ILE A 32 -3.17 -13.69 33.57
C ILE A 32 -3.23 -14.83 34.56
N LYS A 33 -3.49 -16.09 34.14
CA LYS A 33 -3.52 -17.26 35.02
C LYS A 33 -2.19 -17.47 35.76
N THR A 34 -1.07 -17.19 35.10
CA THR A 34 0.27 -17.35 35.67
C THR A 34 0.79 -16.10 36.40
N GLY A 35 0.01 -15.01 36.42
CA GLY A 35 0.43 -13.72 37.01
C GLY A 35 1.54 -13.00 36.27
N ARG A 36 1.88 -13.41 35.03
CA ARG A 36 2.93 -12.82 34.21
C ARG A 36 2.36 -11.73 33.29
N ILE A 37 1.82 -10.68 33.90
CA ILE A 37 1.21 -9.55 33.19
C ILE A 37 2.31 -8.57 32.81
N SER A 38 2.43 -8.21 31.52
CA SER A 38 3.36 -7.19 31.03
C SER A 38 2.85 -5.79 31.38
N HIS A 39 3.75 -4.86 31.60
CA HIS A 39 3.41 -3.44 31.80
C HIS A 39 2.94 -2.74 30.53
N ALA A 40 3.30 -3.24 29.34
CA ALA A 40 2.90 -2.65 28.07
C ALA A 40 2.64 -3.72 27.00
N TYR A 41 1.54 -3.54 26.29
CA TYR A 41 1.08 -4.37 25.19
C TYR A 41 0.96 -3.51 23.91
N LEU A 42 1.34 -4.09 22.75
CA LEU A 42 1.13 -3.46 21.45
C LEU A 42 0.29 -4.40 20.57
N PHE A 43 -0.96 -4.02 20.34
CA PHE A 43 -1.91 -4.75 19.51
C PHE A 43 -1.86 -4.21 18.08
N CYS A 44 -1.39 -5.02 17.14
CA CYS A 44 -1.17 -4.66 15.74
C CYS A 44 -2.10 -5.45 14.84
N GLY A 45 -2.71 -4.83 13.84
CA GLY A 45 -3.51 -5.55 12.83
C GLY A 45 -4.60 -4.69 12.19
N PRO A 46 -5.31 -5.22 11.17
CA PRO A 46 -6.32 -4.47 10.43
C PRO A 46 -7.44 -3.92 11.32
N ARG A 47 -8.17 -2.95 10.77
CA ARG A 47 -9.35 -2.38 11.44
C ARG A 47 -10.42 -3.46 11.63
N GLY A 48 -11.21 -3.35 12.70
CA GLY A 48 -12.35 -4.25 12.91
C GLY A 48 -12.02 -5.65 13.43
N THR A 49 -10.74 -6.01 13.66
CA THR A 49 -10.28 -7.35 14.09
C THR A 49 -10.34 -7.59 15.61
N GLY A 50 -10.82 -6.62 16.38
CA GLY A 50 -11.04 -6.79 17.83
C GLY A 50 -9.96 -6.23 18.75
N LYS A 51 -8.96 -5.47 18.26
CA LYS A 51 -7.85 -4.89 19.07
C LYS A 51 -8.34 -4.15 20.32
N THR A 52 -9.14 -3.10 20.13
CA THR A 52 -9.67 -2.27 21.23
C THR A 52 -10.61 -3.05 22.14
N THR A 53 -11.36 -4.02 21.59
CA THR A 53 -12.22 -4.91 22.37
C THR A 53 -11.40 -5.81 23.29
N THR A 54 -10.34 -6.42 22.74
CA THR A 54 -9.40 -7.25 23.52
C THR A 54 -8.66 -6.42 24.58
N ALA A 55 -8.31 -5.16 24.28
CA ALA A 55 -7.72 -4.24 25.24
C ALA A 55 -8.66 -3.98 26.44
N LYS A 56 -9.95 -3.74 26.17
CA LYS A 56 -10.96 -3.58 27.23
C LYS A 56 -11.20 -4.85 28.02
N LEU A 57 -11.18 -6.01 27.37
CA LEU A 57 -11.30 -7.30 28.06
C LEU A 57 -10.08 -7.59 28.93
N LEU A 58 -8.88 -7.26 28.48
CA LEU A 58 -7.67 -7.34 29.29
C LEU A 58 -7.77 -6.44 30.52
N ALA A 59 -8.17 -5.17 30.35
CA ALA A 59 -8.38 -4.22 31.45
C ALA A 59 -9.41 -4.72 32.46
N LYS A 60 -10.50 -5.29 31.97
CA LYS A 60 -11.55 -5.92 32.81
C LYS A 60 -11.03 -7.14 33.58
N MET A 61 -10.19 -7.94 32.90
CA MET A 61 -9.69 -9.20 33.47
C MET A 61 -8.64 -8.96 34.55
N VAL A 62 -7.68 -8.05 34.35
CA VAL A 62 -6.62 -7.74 35.33
C VAL A 62 -7.18 -7.10 36.61
N ASN A 63 -8.36 -6.48 36.51
CA ASN A 63 -9.07 -5.81 37.59
C ASN A 63 -10.25 -6.62 38.16
N CYS A 64 -10.52 -7.81 37.62
CA CYS A 64 -11.60 -8.67 38.10
C CYS A 64 -11.25 -9.28 39.45
N THR A 65 -12.15 -9.17 40.45
CA THR A 65 -11.93 -9.73 41.80
C THR A 65 -12.12 -11.26 41.85
N ASN A 66 -12.93 -11.82 40.95
CA ASN A 66 -13.25 -13.26 40.93
C ASN A 66 -13.15 -13.82 39.50
N PRO A 67 -11.96 -13.89 38.90
CA PRO A 67 -11.81 -14.44 37.56
C PRO A 67 -12.08 -15.94 37.53
N ILE A 68 -12.76 -16.42 36.48
CA ILE A 68 -13.08 -17.82 36.29
C ILE A 68 -12.41 -18.30 35.02
N ASP A 69 -11.50 -19.27 35.10
CA ASP A 69 -10.78 -19.87 33.96
C ASP A 69 -10.10 -18.88 33.00
N GLY A 70 -9.63 -17.76 33.54
CA GLY A 70 -9.01 -16.71 32.73
C GLY A 70 -10.03 -15.82 32.00
N GLU A 71 -11.28 -15.82 32.45
CA GLU A 71 -12.35 -14.93 32.00
C GLU A 71 -12.80 -14.00 33.13
N PRO A 72 -13.19 -12.75 32.79
CA PRO A 72 -13.76 -11.84 33.78
C PRO A 72 -15.13 -12.32 34.23
N CYS A 73 -15.42 -12.28 35.53
CA CYS A 73 -16.68 -12.80 36.09
C CYS A 73 -17.93 -12.04 35.58
N GLY A 74 -17.79 -10.79 35.09
CA GLY A 74 -18.89 -9.98 34.61
C GLY A 74 -19.87 -9.46 35.68
N LYS A 75 -19.69 -9.81 36.95
CA LYS A 75 -20.65 -9.51 38.02
C LYS A 75 -20.05 -8.68 39.17
N CYS A 76 -18.74 -8.64 39.35
CA CYS A 76 -18.12 -7.84 40.39
C CYS A 76 -18.20 -6.34 40.05
N GLU A 77 -18.03 -5.49 41.04
CA GLU A 77 -18.11 -4.03 40.90
C GLU A 77 -17.18 -3.50 39.83
N SER A 78 -15.92 -3.95 39.79
CA SER A 78 -14.96 -3.59 38.76
C SER A 78 -15.42 -4.02 37.36
N CYS A 79 -15.96 -5.23 37.18
CA CYS A 79 -16.48 -5.68 35.91
C CYS A 79 -17.67 -4.83 35.42
N LEU A 80 -18.56 -4.46 36.33
CA LEU A 80 -19.74 -3.65 36.00
C LEU A 80 -19.39 -2.19 35.73
N SER A 81 -18.50 -1.60 36.52
CA SER A 81 -18.04 -0.22 36.29
C SER A 81 -17.31 -0.07 34.94
N ILE A 82 -16.46 -1.04 34.59
CA ILE A 82 -15.76 -1.03 33.28
C ILE A 82 -16.77 -1.24 32.13
N PHE A 83 -17.76 -2.11 32.29
CA PHE A 83 -18.81 -2.33 31.31
C PHE A 83 -19.64 -1.06 31.05
N ASN A 84 -19.97 -0.33 32.13
CA ASN A 84 -20.74 0.93 32.07
C ASN A 84 -19.89 2.15 31.71
N ASN A 85 -18.57 2.00 31.47
CA ASN A 85 -17.60 3.09 31.26
C ASN A 85 -17.62 4.15 32.40
N THR A 86 -17.79 3.71 33.65
CA THR A 86 -17.79 4.54 34.85
C THR A 86 -16.56 4.31 35.74
N ASN A 87 -15.57 3.56 35.25
CA ASN A 87 -14.35 3.26 35.99
C ASN A 87 -13.24 4.23 35.62
N ASP A 88 -12.83 5.08 36.58
CA ASP A 88 -11.83 6.14 36.39
C ASP A 88 -10.39 5.60 36.23
N ASP A 89 -10.17 4.31 36.57
CA ASP A 89 -8.87 3.66 36.44
C ASP A 89 -8.65 3.05 35.05
N ILE A 90 -9.67 3.05 34.18
CA ILE A 90 -9.55 2.60 32.77
C ILE A 90 -9.71 3.80 31.85
N ILE A 91 -8.58 4.26 31.33
CA ILE A 91 -8.51 5.48 30.53
C ILE A 91 -8.33 5.08 29.06
N GLU A 92 -9.35 5.37 28.26
CA GLU A 92 -9.33 5.14 26.81
C GLU A 92 -9.05 6.47 26.08
N ILE A 93 -8.03 6.49 25.25
CA ILE A 93 -7.58 7.63 24.47
C ILE A 93 -7.57 7.22 23.00
N ASP A 94 -8.28 7.98 22.18
CA ASP A 94 -8.18 7.90 20.74
C ASP A 94 -7.08 8.87 20.27
N ALA A 95 -5.96 8.33 19.79
CA ALA A 95 -4.84 9.13 19.33
C ALA A 95 -5.15 9.90 18.04
N ALA A 96 -6.23 9.59 17.32
CA ALA A 96 -6.63 10.37 16.15
C ALA A 96 -7.17 11.75 16.56
N SER A 97 -7.85 11.84 17.71
CA SER A 97 -8.39 13.09 18.28
C SER A 97 -7.49 13.72 19.34
N ASN A 98 -6.57 12.96 19.96
CA ASN A 98 -5.70 13.39 21.06
C ASN A 98 -4.24 13.04 20.75
N ASN A 99 -3.63 13.67 19.75
CA ASN A 99 -2.31 13.34 19.23
C ASN A 99 -1.18 14.27 19.69
N GLY A 100 -1.50 15.34 20.42
CA GLY A 100 -0.57 16.37 20.84
C GLY A 100 0.37 15.94 21.96
N VAL A 101 1.42 16.74 22.14
CA VAL A 101 2.42 16.50 23.19
C VAL A 101 1.85 16.83 24.56
N ASP A 102 0.99 17.83 24.64
CA ASP A 102 0.50 18.34 25.93
C ASP A 102 -0.55 17.40 26.52
N GLU A 103 -1.42 16.79 25.71
CA GLU A 103 -2.36 15.75 26.15
C GLU A 103 -1.63 14.54 26.72
N ILE A 104 -0.55 14.12 26.08
CA ILE A 104 0.26 12.99 26.55
C ILE A 104 1.09 13.36 27.80
N ARG A 105 1.51 14.62 27.94
CA ARG A 105 2.14 15.11 29.19
C ARG A 105 1.17 15.14 30.37
N GLU A 106 -0.05 15.64 30.17
CA GLU A 106 -1.10 15.56 31.19
C GLU A 106 -1.40 14.13 31.61
N LEU A 107 -1.45 13.21 30.64
CA LEU A 107 -1.59 11.78 30.91
C LEU A 107 -0.43 11.29 31.76
N ARG A 108 0.81 11.60 31.40
CA ARG A 108 2.01 11.20 32.15
C ARG A 108 1.97 11.69 33.60
N ASP A 109 1.50 12.90 33.84
CA ASP A 109 1.42 13.46 35.20
C ASP A 109 0.38 12.73 36.06
N LYS A 110 -0.70 12.19 35.41
CA LYS A 110 -1.73 11.37 36.07
C LYS A 110 -1.33 9.91 36.28
N ILE A 111 -0.30 9.40 35.58
CA ILE A 111 0.15 8.00 35.65
C ILE A 111 0.66 7.63 37.05
N ASN A 112 1.34 8.56 37.73
CA ASN A 112 1.89 8.32 39.08
C ASN A 112 0.82 8.22 40.18
N LEU A 113 -0.42 8.60 39.87
CA LEU A 113 -1.52 8.47 40.82
C LEU A 113 -1.94 7.02 40.96
N VAL A 114 -2.04 6.52 42.19
CA VAL A 114 -2.52 5.17 42.48
C VAL A 114 -3.96 4.97 41.99
N PRO A 115 -4.36 3.73 41.63
CA PRO A 115 -5.74 3.44 41.26
C PRO A 115 -6.69 3.76 42.40
N SER A 116 -7.91 4.24 42.06
CA SER A 116 -8.92 4.60 43.04
C SER A 116 -9.68 3.37 43.54
N ASN A 117 -10.15 2.49 42.62
CA ASN A 117 -11.03 1.38 42.91
C ASN A 117 -10.58 0.06 42.27
N SER A 118 -9.48 0.09 41.50
CA SER A 118 -9.00 -1.04 40.73
C SER A 118 -7.62 -1.51 41.21
N LYS A 119 -7.20 -2.71 40.85
CA LYS A 119 -5.85 -3.22 41.13
C LYS A 119 -4.83 -2.56 40.23
N TYR A 120 -5.18 -2.36 38.97
CA TYR A 120 -4.34 -1.74 37.96
C TYR A 120 -5.04 -0.55 37.30
N LYS A 121 -4.28 0.50 37.03
CA LYS A 121 -4.67 1.60 36.17
C LYS A 121 -4.29 1.27 34.74
N VAL A 122 -5.26 1.18 33.83
CA VAL A 122 -5.03 0.72 32.46
C VAL A 122 -5.25 1.87 31.48
N TYR A 123 -4.23 2.16 30.69
CA TYR A 123 -4.26 3.16 29.62
C TYR A 123 -4.38 2.43 28.28
N ILE A 124 -5.52 2.62 27.61
CA ILE A 124 -5.78 2.07 26.27
C ILE A 124 -5.63 3.22 25.29
N ILE A 125 -4.57 3.21 24.46
CA ILE A 125 -4.33 4.22 23.42
C ILE A 125 -4.62 3.58 22.07
N ASP A 126 -5.76 3.95 21.49
CA ASP A 126 -6.17 3.45 20.17
C ASP A 126 -5.58 4.30 19.06
N GLU A 127 -5.33 3.68 17.90
CA GLU A 127 -4.68 4.25 16.72
C GLU A 127 -3.37 5.00 17.07
N VAL A 128 -2.56 4.40 17.93
CA VAL A 128 -1.36 5.02 18.50
C VAL A 128 -0.39 5.57 17.44
N HIS A 129 -0.42 5.08 16.21
CA HIS A 129 0.38 5.58 15.09
C HIS A 129 0.06 7.03 14.69
N MET A 130 -1.07 7.58 15.16
CA MET A 130 -1.48 8.97 14.93
C MET A 130 -0.80 9.96 15.88
N LEU A 131 -0.14 9.49 16.93
CA LEU A 131 0.60 10.35 17.85
C LEU A 131 1.76 11.07 17.15
N THR A 132 1.98 12.32 17.53
CA THR A 132 3.16 13.08 17.07
C THR A 132 4.46 12.48 17.64
N VAL A 133 5.59 12.74 16.98
CA VAL A 133 6.92 12.31 17.47
C VAL A 133 7.19 12.79 18.89
N GLY A 134 6.77 14.02 19.20
CA GLY A 134 6.89 14.58 20.56
C GLY A 134 6.06 13.84 21.61
N ALA A 135 4.84 13.40 21.24
CA ALA A 135 3.95 12.60 22.08
C ALA A 135 4.55 11.21 22.35
N PHE A 136 5.09 10.54 21.33
CA PHE A 136 5.82 9.28 21.51
C PHE A 136 7.00 9.45 22.48
N ASN A 137 7.80 10.50 22.34
CA ASN A 137 8.94 10.76 23.22
C ASN A 137 8.49 11.02 24.67
N ALA A 138 7.32 11.65 24.88
CA ALA A 138 6.77 11.84 26.21
C ALA A 138 6.37 10.52 26.90
N LEU A 139 5.93 9.50 26.14
CA LEU A 139 5.59 8.16 26.64
C LEU A 139 6.82 7.29 26.96
N LEU A 140 7.96 7.50 26.27
CA LEU A 140 9.14 6.64 26.39
C LEU A 140 9.59 6.48 27.85
N LYS A 141 9.73 7.57 28.59
CA LYS A 141 10.19 7.53 29.99
C LYS A 141 9.29 6.66 30.86
N THR A 142 7.98 6.73 30.64
CA THR A 142 7.00 5.93 31.43
C THR A 142 6.98 4.47 31.00
N LEU A 143 7.26 4.17 29.75
CA LEU A 143 7.38 2.79 29.25
C LEU A 143 8.69 2.14 29.67
N GLU A 144 9.75 2.91 29.95
CA GLU A 144 11.03 2.43 30.46
C GLU A 144 10.95 2.10 31.95
N GLU A 145 10.34 2.99 32.74
CA GLU A 145 10.21 2.87 34.20
C GLU A 145 8.71 2.96 34.60
N PRO A 146 7.90 1.95 34.24
CA PRO A 146 6.47 2.00 34.51
C PRO A 146 6.18 1.78 35.99
N PRO A 147 5.25 2.54 36.60
CA PRO A 147 4.75 2.24 37.94
C PRO A 147 4.13 0.83 37.95
N SER A 148 4.32 0.09 39.04
CA SER A 148 3.87 -1.31 39.16
C SER A 148 2.35 -1.51 39.03
N HIS A 149 1.59 -0.47 39.23
CA HIS A 149 0.12 -0.46 39.14
C HIS A 149 -0.42 -0.04 37.78
N VAL A 150 0.46 0.24 36.79
CA VAL A 150 0.06 0.76 35.48
C VAL A 150 0.28 -0.28 34.37
N ILE A 151 -0.71 -0.37 33.49
CA ILE A 151 -0.64 -1.21 32.28
C ILE A 151 -1.00 -0.33 31.07
N PHE A 152 -0.14 -0.36 30.06
CA PHE A 152 -0.41 0.26 28.76
C PHE A 152 -0.89 -0.77 27.75
N VAL A 153 -1.93 -0.43 26.98
CA VAL A 153 -2.38 -1.20 25.82
C VAL A 153 -2.44 -0.25 24.63
N LEU A 154 -1.45 -0.34 23.78
CA LEU A 154 -1.34 0.44 22.55
C LEU A 154 -1.96 -0.36 21.42
N ALA A 155 -2.89 0.21 20.67
CA ALA A 155 -3.49 -0.43 19.50
C ALA A 155 -3.18 0.37 18.22
N THR A 156 -2.90 -0.33 17.11
CA THR A 156 -2.58 0.31 15.83
C THR A 156 -3.01 -0.54 14.65
N THR A 157 -3.43 0.13 13.58
CA THR A 157 -3.61 -0.48 12.26
C THR A 157 -2.31 -0.44 11.44
N GLU A 158 -1.39 0.48 11.73
CA GLU A 158 -0.18 0.73 10.97
C GLU A 158 1.08 0.55 11.82
N THR A 159 1.50 -0.71 11.97
CA THR A 159 2.64 -1.07 12.84
C THR A 159 3.96 -0.41 12.44
N TYR A 160 4.16 -0.18 11.13
CA TYR A 160 5.40 0.42 10.60
C TYR A 160 5.55 1.91 10.95
N LYS A 161 4.47 2.60 11.31
CA LYS A 161 4.50 4.00 11.77
C LYS A 161 4.84 4.11 13.27
N VAL A 162 4.77 3.02 14.04
CA VAL A 162 5.12 3.05 15.47
C VAL A 162 6.63 2.96 15.63
N PRO A 163 7.28 3.92 16.31
CA PRO A 163 8.73 3.93 16.51
C PRO A 163 9.23 2.61 17.14
N LEU A 164 10.41 2.16 16.69
CA LEU A 164 11.03 0.93 17.22
C LEU A 164 11.30 1.04 18.73
N THR A 165 11.64 2.23 19.20
CA THR A 165 11.88 2.54 20.62
C THR A 165 10.65 2.26 21.50
N ILE A 166 9.43 2.51 21.01
CA ILE A 166 8.19 2.16 21.69
C ILE A 166 7.93 0.67 21.56
N SER A 167 7.97 0.17 20.32
CA SER A 167 7.57 -1.20 20.03
C SER A 167 8.47 -2.27 20.66
N SER A 168 9.74 -1.94 20.97
CA SER A 168 10.70 -2.83 21.67
C SER A 168 10.41 -2.96 23.17
N ARG A 169 9.67 -2.02 23.76
CA ARG A 169 9.28 -2.02 25.18
C ARG A 169 7.89 -2.64 25.43
N CYS A 170 7.20 -3.02 24.36
CA CYS A 170 5.86 -3.60 24.42
C CYS A 170 5.88 -5.08 24.06
N GLN A 171 5.05 -5.87 24.71
CA GLN A 171 4.72 -7.21 24.24
C GLN A 171 3.80 -7.10 23.04
N LYS A 172 4.27 -7.56 21.86
CA LYS A 172 3.54 -7.42 20.59
C LYS A 172 2.58 -8.58 20.39
N PHE A 173 1.35 -8.24 19.95
CA PHE A 173 0.32 -9.18 19.53
C PHE A 173 -0.17 -8.81 18.15
N ARG A 174 -0.16 -9.77 17.25
CA ARG A 174 -0.66 -9.60 15.89
C ARG A 174 -2.08 -10.14 15.80
N PHE A 175 -2.99 -9.26 15.39
CA PHE A 175 -4.37 -9.58 15.05
C PHE A 175 -4.46 -9.78 13.55
N ASP A 176 -4.84 -10.96 13.12
CA ASP A 176 -5.02 -11.28 11.71
C ASP A 176 -6.44 -10.95 11.25
N LYS A 177 -6.64 -10.88 9.91
CA LYS A 177 -7.98 -10.77 9.35
C LYS A 177 -8.82 -11.97 9.77
N ILE A 178 -10.05 -11.73 10.15
CA ILE A 178 -10.98 -12.80 10.53
C ILE A 178 -11.44 -13.49 9.23
N THR A 179 -11.46 -14.81 9.22
CA THR A 179 -11.91 -15.60 8.08
C THR A 179 -13.40 -15.38 7.80
N VAL A 180 -13.80 -15.50 6.52
CA VAL A 180 -15.20 -15.37 6.11
C VAL A 180 -16.10 -16.29 6.93
N ASP A 181 -15.72 -17.55 7.12
CA ASP A 181 -16.49 -18.52 7.88
C ASP A 181 -16.74 -18.09 9.34
N ASN A 182 -15.72 -17.51 9.99
CA ASN A 182 -15.85 -17.02 11.36
C ASN A 182 -16.75 -15.77 11.45
N ILE A 183 -16.71 -14.91 10.44
CA ILE A 183 -17.60 -13.74 10.35
C ILE A 183 -19.03 -14.21 10.13
N VAL A 184 -19.27 -15.12 9.18
CA VAL A 184 -20.60 -15.67 8.88
C VAL A 184 -21.21 -16.31 10.12
N LYS A 185 -20.47 -17.19 10.82
CA LYS A 185 -20.94 -17.81 12.07
C LYS A 185 -21.39 -16.77 13.10
N ARG A 186 -20.60 -15.70 13.27
CA ARG A 186 -20.96 -14.64 14.23
C ARG A 186 -22.18 -13.84 13.77
N LEU A 187 -22.32 -13.56 12.47
CA LEU A 187 -23.49 -12.90 11.92
C LEU A 187 -24.75 -13.78 12.07
N GLU A 188 -24.67 -15.10 11.84
CA GLU A 188 -25.75 -16.06 12.07
C GLU A 188 -26.21 -16.08 13.53
N GLU A 189 -25.29 -16.10 14.49
CA GLU A 189 -25.61 -16.00 15.92
C GLU A 189 -26.41 -14.72 16.23
N ILE A 190 -25.96 -13.57 15.68
CA ILE A 190 -26.63 -12.28 15.87
C ILE A 190 -28.02 -12.31 15.23
N CYS A 191 -28.14 -12.80 14.00
CA CYS A 191 -29.42 -12.92 13.29
C CYS A 191 -30.41 -13.79 14.07
N ASN A 192 -29.97 -14.92 14.62
CA ASN A 192 -30.81 -15.81 15.43
C ASN A 192 -31.31 -15.12 16.70
N ILE A 193 -30.47 -14.36 17.40
CA ILE A 193 -30.83 -13.65 18.64
C ILE A 193 -31.81 -12.51 18.33
N GLU A 194 -31.56 -11.74 17.25
CA GLU A 194 -32.38 -10.59 16.84
C GLU A 194 -33.61 -11.00 16.02
N LYS A 195 -33.75 -12.30 15.68
CA LYS A 195 -34.81 -12.84 14.82
C LYS A 195 -34.83 -12.19 13.42
N ILE A 196 -33.66 -11.93 12.88
CA ILE A 196 -33.46 -11.41 11.52
C ILE A 196 -33.39 -12.61 10.57
N VAL A 197 -34.19 -12.60 9.51
CA VAL A 197 -34.21 -13.66 8.49
C VAL A 197 -33.35 -13.20 7.31
N VAL A 198 -32.17 -13.81 7.16
CA VAL A 198 -31.22 -13.50 6.07
C VAL A 198 -30.68 -14.82 5.52
N SER A 199 -30.55 -14.94 4.19
CA SER A 199 -29.97 -16.13 3.57
C SER A 199 -28.47 -16.22 3.82
N SER A 200 -27.92 -17.47 3.81
CA SER A 200 -26.49 -17.70 3.95
C SER A 200 -25.65 -16.99 2.89
N ASP A 201 -26.16 -16.87 1.65
CA ASP A 201 -25.47 -16.18 0.55
C ASP A 201 -25.27 -14.70 0.85
N ILE A 202 -26.26 -14.04 1.43
CA ILE A 202 -26.18 -12.64 1.84
C ILE A 202 -25.16 -12.47 2.97
N LEU A 203 -25.15 -13.37 3.97
CA LEU A 203 -24.18 -13.33 5.06
C LEU A 203 -22.76 -13.57 4.56
N ASN A 204 -22.56 -14.46 3.60
CA ASN A 204 -21.28 -14.68 2.95
C ASN A 204 -20.80 -13.43 2.19
N GLU A 205 -21.71 -12.75 1.48
CA GLU A 205 -21.36 -11.52 0.77
C GLU A 205 -21.01 -10.38 1.74
N ILE A 206 -21.77 -10.21 2.83
CA ILE A 206 -21.45 -9.25 3.90
C ILE A 206 -20.05 -9.55 4.48
N ALA A 207 -19.75 -10.82 4.76
CA ALA A 207 -18.45 -11.22 5.31
C ALA A 207 -17.29 -10.97 4.33
N ARG A 208 -17.50 -11.22 3.02
CA ARG A 208 -16.55 -10.92 1.95
C ARG A 208 -16.24 -9.42 1.89
N LEU A 209 -17.29 -8.59 1.91
CA LEU A 209 -17.18 -7.13 1.81
C LEU A 209 -16.54 -6.49 3.05
N ALA A 210 -16.67 -7.13 4.20
CA ALA A 210 -16.05 -6.67 5.46
C ALA A 210 -14.52 -6.87 5.51
N ASP A 211 -13.93 -7.56 4.54
CA ASP A 211 -12.49 -7.77 4.38
C ASP A 211 -11.76 -8.19 5.68
N GLY A 212 -12.40 -9.06 6.47
CA GLY A 212 -11.87 -9.58 7.73
C GLY A 212 -12.15 -8.70 8.95
N GLY A 213 -12.94 -7.63 8.82
CA GLY A 213 -13.35 -6.74 9.91
C GLY A 213 -14.72 -7.11 10.49
N MET A 214 -14.79 -7.76 11.66
CA MET A 214 -16.07 -8.10 12.31
C MET A 214 -16.96 -6.87 12.56
N ARG A 215 -16.37 -5.75 12.95
CA ARG A 215 -17.13 -4.51 13.21
C ARG A 215 -17.81 -3.99 11.94
N ASP A 216 -17.10 -4.07 10.81
CA ASP A 216 -17.60 -3.57 9.53
C ASP A 216 -18.68 -4.52 8.99
N ALA A 217 -18.56 -5.85 9.19
CA ALA A 217 -19.58 -6.83 8.87
C ALA A 217 -20.88 -6.61 9.68
N ILE A 218 -20.79 -6.42 10.99
CA ILE A 218 -21.96 -6.17 11.83
C ILE A 218 -22.61 -4.83 11.51
N ASN A 219 -21.82 -3.79 11.19
CA ASN A 219 -22.34 -2.49 10.75
C ASN A 219 -23.12 -2.60 9.45
N LEU A 220 -22.61 -3.37 8.47
CA LEU A 220 -23.29 -3.58 7.21
C LEU A 220 -24.61 -4.33 7.40
N LEU A 221 -24.63 -5.38 8.25
CA LEU A 221 -25.87 -6.07 8.61
C LEU A 221 -26.88 -5.10 9.26
N ASP A 222 -26.45 -4.26 10.20
CA ASP A 222 -27.28 -3.28 10.89
C ASP A 222 -27.91 -2.26 9.91
N GLN A 223 -27.14 -1.80 8.93
CA GLN A 223 -27.61 -0.93 7.86
C GLN A 223 -28.65 -1.61 6.98
N LEU A 224 -28.41 -2.87 6.58
CA LEU A 224 -29.33 -3.66 5.77
C LEU A 224 -30.68 -3.88 6.49
N VAL A 225 -30.63 -4.25 7.76
CA VAL A 225 -31.83 -4.43 8.60
C VAL A 225 -32.59 -3.11 8.74
N SER A 226 -31.87 -2.00 8.92
CA SER A 226 -32.49 -0.68 9.00
C SER A 226 -33.13 -0.24 7.68
N TYR A 227 -32.59 -0.69 6.55
CA TYR A 227 -33.06 -0.33 5.21
C TYR A 227 -34.30 -1.14 4.77
N LYS A 228 -34.29 -2.47 4.95
CA LYS A 228 -35.32 -3.40 4.43
C LYS A 228 -36.04 -4.23 5.49
N GLY A 229 -35.65 -4.16 6.74
CA GLY A 229 -36.20 -5.04 7.77
C GLY A 229 -35.73 -6.48 7.57
N ASN A 230 -36.69 -7.41 7.40
CA ASN A 230 -36.41 -8.84 7.28
C ASN A 230 -36.35 -9.36 5.83
N ASP A 231 -36.72 -8.54 4.83
CA ASP A 231 -36.77 -8.96 3.42
C ASP A 231 -35.53 -8.50 2.65
N ILE A 232 -34.35 -8.83 3.18
CA ILE A 232 -33.06 -8.43 2.62
C ILE A 232 -32.71 -9.31 1.41
N THR A 233 -32.37 -8.67 0.30
CA THR A 233 -31.87 -9.31 -0.93
C THR A 233 -30.41 -9.00 -1.17
N ILE A 234 -29.75 -9.76 -2.06
CA ILE A 234 -28.36 -9.51 -2.43
C ILE A 234 -28.17 -8.14 -3.10
N ASN A 235 -29.18 -7.66 -3.85
CA ASN A 235 -29.14 -6.35 -4.48
C ASN A 235 -29.16 -5.21 -3.46
N ASP A 236 -29.86 -5.38 -2.33
CA ASP A 236 -29.85 -4.40 -1.25
C ASP A 236 -28.45 -4.23 -0.64
N VAL A 237 -27.65 -5.32 -0.62
CA VAL A 237 -26.23 -5.24 -0.20
C VAL A 237 -25.43 -4.36 -1.16
N TYR A 238 -25.60 -4.54 -2.47
CA TYR A 238 -24.92 -3.74 -3.48
C TYR A 238 -25.39 -2.28 -3.50
N ASP A 239 -26.67 -2.04 -3.21
CA ASP A 239 -27.21 -0.67 -3.14
C ASP A 239 -26.65 0.10 -1.95
N ILE A 240 -26.62 -0.49 -0.77
CA ILE A 240 -26.08 0.16 0.44
C ILE A 240 -24.56 0.37 0.36
N THR A 241 -23.84 -0.60 -0.19
CA THR A 241 -22.38 -0.50 -0.28
C THR A 241 -21.88 0.37 -1.42
N GLY A 242 -22.78 0.75 -2.35
CA GLY A 242 -22.43 1.46 -3.59
C GLY A 242 -21.62 0.61 -4.55
N LEU A 243 -21.66 -0.72 -4.38
CA LEU A 243 -20.97 -1.67 -5.26
C LEU A 243 -21.85 -2.02 -6.46
N VAL A 244 -21.22 -2.56 -7.47
CA VAL A 244 -21.86 -3.05 -8.69
C VAL A 244 -21.87 -4.58 -8.64
N SER A 245 -23.00 -5.19 -9.00
CA SER A 245 -23.09 -6.65 -9.00
C SER A 245 -22.18 -7.28 -10.06
N TYR A 246 -21.76 -8.52 -9.82
CA TYR A 246 -20.89 -9.23 -10.77
C TYR A 246 -21.59 -9.51 -12.11
N GLU A 247 -22.93 -9.49 -12.15
CA GLU A 247 -23.71 -9.57 -13.39
C GLU A 247 -23.40 -8.42 -14.33
N ILE A 248 -23.42 -7.20 -13.80
CA ILE A 248 -23.16 -5.98 -14.58
C ILE A 248 -21.70 -5.96 -15.06
N ILE A 249 -20.76 -6.44 -14.22
CA ILE A 249 -19.35 -6.58 -14.60
C ILE A 249 -19.19 -7.58 -15.74
N TYR A 250 -19.87 -8.71 -15.65
CA TYR A 250 -19.90 -9.73 -16.72
C TYR A 250 -20.48 -9.15 -18.02
N GLU A 251 -21.60 -8.44 -17.96
CA GLU A 251 -22.22 -7.80 -19.13
C GLU A 251 -21.30 -6.75 -19.76
N LEU A 252 -20.59 -5.96 -18.93
CA LEU A 252 -19.62 -4.99 -19.41
C LEU A 252 -18.45 -5.67 -20.16
N LEU A 253 -17.89 -6.74 -19.60
CA LEU A 253 -16.80 -7.48 -20.23
C LEU A 253 -17.28 -8.18 -21.51
N LEU A 254 -18.46 -8.77 -21.50
CA LEU A 254 -19.05 -9.38 -22.70
C LEU A 254 -19.28 -8.33 -23.81
N SER A 255 -19.84 -7.17 -23.48
CA SER A 255 -20.04 -6.05 -24.41
C SER A 255 -18.70 -5.52 -24.94
N SER A 256 -17.68 -5.48 -24.08
CA SER A 256 -16.33 -5.07 -24.47
C SER A 256 -15.71 -6.05 -25.47
N TYR A 257 -15.81 -7.36 -25.23
CA TYR A 257 -15.35 -8.39 -26.15
C TYR A 257 -16.09 -8.33 -27.50
N ASN A 258 -17.42 -8.12 -27.47
CA ASN A 258 -18.24 -7.99 -28.68
C ASN A 258 -18.07 -6.62 -29.38
N LYS A 259 -17.25 -5.72 -28.84
CA LYS A 259 -17.01 -4.36 -29.37
C LYS A 259 -18.28 -3.51 -29.43
N ASP A 260 -19.27 -3.80 -28.56
CA ASP A 260 -20.53 -3.05 -28.46
C ASP A 260 -20.36 -1.82 -27.57
N MET A 261 -19.88 -0.73 -28.18
CA MET A 261 -19.68 0.55 -27.50
C MET A 261 -20.98 1.14 -26.94
N SER A 262 -22.11 0.87 -27.60
CA SER A 262 -23.42 1.42 -27.16
C SER A 262 -23.84 0.84 -25.83
N SER A 263 -23.68 -0.48 -25.66
CA SER A 263 -23.98 -1.17 -24.39
C SER A 263 -22.99 -0.78 -23.29
N ILE A 264 -21.70 -0.61 -23.61
CA ILE A 264 -20.69 -0.14 -22.65
C ILE A 264 -21.06 1.23 -22.09
N VAL A 265 -21.33 2.21 -22.96
CA VAL A 265 -21.68 3.57 -22.53
C VAL A 265 -22.96 3.55 -21.69
N LYS A 266 -23.98 2.79 -22.11
CA LYS A 266 -25.24 2.68 -21.36
C LYS A 266 -25.01 2.11 -19.95
N ILE A 267 -24.23 1.04 -19.81
CA ILE A 267 -23.90 0.44 -18.51
C ILE A 267 -23.18 1.48 -17.62
N LEU A 268 -22.25 2.24 -18.16
CA LEU A 268 -21.51 3.25 -17.42
C LEU A 268 -22.39 4.42 -16.99
N ASP A 269 -23.29 4.86 -17.86
CA ASP A 269 -24.30 5.89 -17.54
C ASP A 269 -25.24 5.41 -16.42
N ASP A 270 -25.74 4.18 -16.49
CA ASP A 270 -26.62 3.61 -15.46
C ASP A 270 -25.92 3.52 -14.09
N ILE A 271 -24.62 3.16 -14.07
CA ILE A 271 -23.78 3.13 -12.86
C ILE A 271 -23.63 4.55 -12.28
N ASN A 272 -23.37 5.53 -13.14
CA ASN A 272 -23.22 6.93 -12.74
C ASN A 272 -24.53 7.53 -12.20
N TYR A 273 -25.65 7.30 -12.88
CA TYR A 273 -26.97 7.77 -12.44
C TYR A 273 -27.42 7.13 -11.12
N SER A 274 -27.03 5.87 -10.87
CA SER A 274 -27.31 5.19 -9.60
C SER A 274 -26.37 5.62 -8.45
N GLY A 275 -25.44 6.56 -8.68
CA GLY A 275 -24.53 7.08 -7.67
C GLY A 275 -23.52 6.06 -7.14
N LYS A 276 -23.25 4.99 -7.90
CA LYS A 276 -22.27 3.96 -7.52
C LYS A 276 -20.83 4.53 -7.53
N ASN A 277 -19.95 3.97 -6.71
CA ASN A 277 -18.58 4.43 -6.61
C ASN A 277 -17.71 3.86 -7.75
N ILE A 278 -17.29 4.72 -8.68
CA ILE A 278 -16.52 4.33 -9.87
C ILE A 278 -15.17 3.66 -9.51
N SER A 279 -14.48 4.14 -8.47
CA SER A 279 -13.21 3.52 -8.04
C SER A 279 -13.43 2.09 -7.54
N LYS A 280 -14.46 1.86 -6.73
CA LYS A 280 -14.82 0.51 -6.28
C LYS A 280 -15.30 -0.37 -7.43
N PHE A 281 -16.01 0.19 -8.40
CA PHE A 281 -16.42 -0.55 -9.59
C PHE A 281 -15.21 -1.07 -10.37
N ILE A 282 -14.19 -0.24 -10.57
CA ILE A 282 -12.94 -0.66 -11.22
C ILE A 282 -12.22 -1.74 -10.41
N GLU A 283 -12.17 -1.61 -9.07
CA GLU A 283 -11.59 -2.64 -8.20
C GLU A 283 -12.30 -3.98 -8.34
N GLU A 284 -13.64 -3.99 -8.41
CA GLU A 284 -14.45 -5.20 -8.60
C GLU A 284 -14.23 -5.82 -10.00
N ILE A 285 -14.06 -5.02 -11.05
CA ILE A 285 -13.68 -5.53 -12.38
C ILE A 285 -12.32 -6.24 -12.32
N ILE A 286 -11.34 -5.62 -11.68
CA ILE A 286 -9.99 -6.22 -11.52
C ILE A 286 -10.07 -7.52 -10.72
N LEU A 287 -10.87 -7.57 -9.65
CA LEU A 287 -11.08 -8.77 -8.85
C LEU A 287 -11.77 -9.88 -9.67
N PHE A 288 -12.75 -9.53 -10.50
CA PHE A 288 -13.41 -10.49 -11.40
C PHE A 288 -12.41 -11.05 -12.41
N LEU A 289 -11.61 -10.22 -13.06
CA LEU A 289 -10.56 -10.63 -14.00
C LEU A 289 -9.48 -11.48 -13.32
N LYS A 290 -9.11 -11.19 -12.07
CA LYS A 290 -8.24 -12.06 -11.25
C LYS A 290 -8.87 -13.45 -11.07
N ASP A 291 -10.16 -13.51 -10.75
CA ASP A 291 -10.86 -14.79 -10.58
C ASP A 291 -10.88 -15.59 -11.89
N VAL A 292 -11.01 -14.91 -13.04
CA VAL A 292 -10.88 -15.52 -14.38
C VAL A 292 -9.48 -16.11 -14.60
N LEU A 293 -8.41 -15.37 -14.25
CA LEU A 293 -7.02 -15.86 -14.36
C LEU A 293 -6.76 -17.05 -13.43
N VAL A 294 -7.29 -17.01 -12.21
CA VAL A 294 -7.13 -18.10 -11.25
C VAL A 294 -7.84 -19.35 -11.76
N TYR A 295 -9.08 -19.20 -12.25
CA TYR A 295 -9.85 -20.32 -12.82
C TYR A 295 -9.13 -20.99 -14.01
N LYS A 296 -8.48 -20.20 -14.88
CA LYS A 296 -7.69 -20.73 -16.00
C LYS A 296 -6.48 -21.58 -15.59
N ASN A 297 -5.90 -21.30 -14.43
CA ASN A 297 -4.62 -21.88 -14.02
C ASN A 297 -4.74 -22.87 -12.85
N ILE A 298 -5.87 -22.90 -12.13
CA ILE A 298 -6.08 -23.73 -10.93
C ILE A 298 -7.36 -24.53 -11.08
N THR A 299 -7.26 -25.85 -11.03
CA THR A 299 -8.38 -26.79 -11.26
C THR A 299 -9.39 -26.86 -10.11
N ASP A 300 -9.00 -26.51 -8.87
CA ASP A 300 -9.84 -26.61 -7.67
C ASP A 300 -10.16 -25.23 -7.06
N TYR A 301 -10.55 -24.28 -7.90
CA TYR A 301 -10.94 -22.95 -7.40
C TYR A 301 -12.43 -22.92 -7.07
N SER A 302 -12.76 -22.78 -5.78
CA SER A 302 -14.15 -22.72 -5.32
C SER A 302 -14.72 -21.31 -5.41
N LEU A 303 -15.67 -21.14 -6.31
CA LEU A 303 -16.51 -19.95 -6.44
C LEU A 303 -17.97 -20.37 -6.23
N ASN A 304 -18.83 -19.40 -5.92
CA ASN A 304 -20.28 -19.60 -5.98
C ASN A 304 -20.68 -20.02 -7.40
N LEU A 305 -21.61 -20.99 -7.53
CA LEU A 305 -21.97 -21.62 -8.82
C LEU A 305 -22.36 -20.61 -9.91
N ASP A 306 -23.13 -19.58 -9.56
CA ASP A 306 -23.58 -18.55 -10.52
C ASP A 306 -22.42 -17.69 -11.01
N LYS A 307 -21.51 -17.31 -10.13
CA LYS A 307 -20.29 -16.59 -10.48
C LYS A 307 -19.35 -17.47 -11.30
N LEU A 308 -19.25 -18.76 -10.96
CA LEU A 308 -18.39 -19.72 -11.64
C LEU A 308 -18.74 -19.86 -13.12
N ASN A 309 -20.03 -19.94 -13.47
CA ASN A 309 -20.47 -20.04 -14.85
C ASN A 309 -20.06 -18.82 -15.68
N LYS A 310 -20.21 -17.60 -15.13
CA LYS A 310 -19.82 -16.36 -15.81
C LYS A 310 -18.30 -16.20 -15.92
N VAL A 311 -17.57 -16.59 -14.88
CA VAL A 311 -16.09 -16.62 -14.90
C VAL A 311 -15.59 -17.59 -15.95
N LYS A 312 -16.21 -18.77 -16.08
CA LYS A 312 -15.87 -19.76 -17.11
C LYS A 312 -16.08 -19.19 -18.50
N GLU A 313 -17.23 -18.58 -18.78
CA GLU A 313 -17.54 -18.02 -20.08
C GLU A 313 -16.57 -16.91 -20.50
N ILE A 314 -16.25 -15.98 -19.60
CA ILE A 314 -15.23 -14.95 -19.84
C ILE A 314 -13.83 -15.59 -20.00
N SER A 315 -13.54 -16.67 -19.28
CA SER A 315 -12.26 -17.38 -19.43
C SER A 315 -12.06 -18.00 -20.80
N ASP A 316 -13.14 -18.44 -21.45
CA ASP A 316 -13.10 -19.00 -22.80
C ASP A 316 -12.93 -17.91 -23.87
N LEU A 317 -13.41 -16.70 -23.60
CA LEU A 317 -13.37 -15.55 -24.52
C LEU A 317 -12.07 -14.74 -24.44
N TYR A 318 -11.56 -14.49 -23.24
CA TYR A 318 -10.41 -13.63 -23.00
C TYR A 318 -9.13 -14.46 -22.89
N ASP A 319 -8.09 -14.15 -23.65
CA ASP A 319 -6.77 -14.73 -23.43
C ASP A 319 -6.04 -14.05 -22.24
N ASN A 320 -4.93 -14.66 -21.80
CA ASN A 320 -4.19 -14.14 -20.65
C ASN A 320 -3.60 -12.74 -20.92
N ASN A 321 -3.13 -12.48 -22.16
CA ASN A 321 -2.54 -11.20 -22.51
C ASN A 321 -3.58 -10.08 -22.48
N LEU A 322 -4.78 -10.36 -23.00
CA LEU A 322 -5.90 -9.42 -22.96
C LEU A 322 -6.30 -9.10 -21.53
N ILE A 323 -6.40 -10.11 -20.65
CA ILE A 323 -6.71 -9.87 -19.23
C ILE A 323 -5.62 -9.01 -18.57
N TYR A 324 -4.34 -9.27 -18.83
CA TYR A 324 -3.26 -8.43 -18.30
C TYR A 324 -3.33 -6.98 -18.79
N ASN A 325 -3.69 -6.75 -20.06
CA ASN A 325 -3.88 -5.42 -20.61
C ASN A 325 -5.03 -4.69 -19.90
N TYR A 326 -6.18 -5.37 -19.67
CA TYR A 326 -7.29 -4.82 -18.91
C TYR A 326 -6.89 -4.45 -17.49
N VAL A 327 -6.25 -5.37 -16.76
CA VAL A 327 -5.80 -5.13 -15.37
C VAL A 327 -4.82 -3.95 -15.30
N ASN A 328 -3.87 -3.86 -16.21
CA ASN A 328 -2.88 -2.77 -16.23
C ASN A 328 -3.54 -1.42 -16.52
N GLU A 329 -4.41 -1.36 -17.54
CA GLU A 329 -5.07 -0.10 -17.90
C GLU A 329 -6.03 0.36 -16.80
N LEU A 330 -6.81 -0.56 -16.21
CA LEU A 330 -7.70 -0.27 -15.09
C LEU A 330 -6.95 0.18 -13.83
N ASN A 331 -5.78 -0.40 -13.53
CA ASN A 331 -4.91 0.08 -12.44
C ASN A 331 -4.38 1.50 -12.71
N ASN A 332 -4.03 1.82 -13.96
CA ASN A 332 -3.63 3.18 -14.35
C ASN A 332 -4.79 4.17 -14.12
N VAL A 333 -6.02 3.78 -14.47
CA VAL A 333 -7.21 4.60 -14.21
C VAL A 333 -7.42 4.81 -12.71
N LEU A 334 -7.31 3.76 -11.87
CA LEU A 334 -7.43 3.86 -10.41
C LEU A 334 -6.43 4.85 -9.79
N ASN A 335 -5.20 4.85 -10.28
CA ASN A 335 -4.18 5.77 -9.81
C ASN A 335 -4.48 7.22 -10.20
N ASN A 336 -5.05 7.44 -11.39
CA ASN A 336 -5.35 8.77 -11.93
C ASN A 336 -6.65 9.35 -11.37
N ILE A 337 -7.64 8.52 -11.02
CA ILE A 337 -8.94 8.94 -10.45
C ILE A 337 -8.75 9.76 -9.16
N LYS A 338 -7.77 9.42 -8.33
CA LYS A 338 -7.53 10.12 -7.05
C LYS A 338 -7.33 11.62 -7.21
N ASN A 339 -6.85 12.06 -8.37
CA ASN A 339 -6.53 13.44 -8.69
C ASN A 339 -7.47 14.05 -9.76
N SER A 340 -8.52 13.34 -10.18
CA SER A 340 -9.41 13.75 -11.25
C SER A 340 -10.81 14.13 -10.74
N SER A 341 -11.36 15.21 -11.30
CA SER A 341 -12.76 15.59 -11.09
C SER A 341 -13.75 14.78 -11.95
N TYR A 342 -13.27 13.96 -12.88
CA TYR A 342 -14.08 13.23 -13.86
C TYR A 342 -13.75 11.73 -13.90
N PRO A 343 -14.05 10.96 -12.82
CA PRO A 343 -13.71 9.55 -12.72
C PRO A 343 -14.31 8.69 -13.85
N LEU A 344 -15.57 8.94 -14.21
CA LEU A 344 -16.27 8.19 -15.26
C LEU A 344 -15.62 8.35 -16.61
N LEU A 345 -15.26 9.58 -17.00
CA LEU A 345 -14.62 9.87 -18.29
C LEU A 345 -13.28 9.11 -18.44
N LEU A 346 -12.50 9.02 -17.36
CA LEU A 346 -11.24 8.25 -17.40
C LEU A 346 -11.49 6.78 -17.65
N LEU A 347 -12.53 6.20 -17.04
CA LEU A 347 -12.91 4.80 -17.26
C LEU A 347 -13.43 4.57 -18.68
N GLU A 348 -14.29 5.45 -19.20
CA GLU A 348 -14.80 5.38 -20.58
C GLU A 348 -13.66 5.37 -21.60
N VAL A 349 -12.73 6.33 -21.49
CA VAL A 349 -11.56 6.42 -22.38
C VAL A 349 -10.69 5.16 -22.31
N ALA A 350 -10.49 4.60 -21.13
CA ALA A 350 -9.73 3.38 -20.95
C ALA A 350 -10.41 2.17 -21.61
N LEU A 351 -11.73 2.02 -21.43
CA LEU A 351 -12.48 0.93 -22.07
C LEU A 351 -12.51 1.08 -23.60
N ILE A 352 -12.68 2.30 -24.13
CA ILE A 352 -12.60 2.57 -25.57
C ILE A 352 -11.21 2.17 -26.12
N LYS A 353 -10.14 2.51 -25.39
CA LYS A 353 -8.77 2.12 -25.74
C LYS A 353 -8.60 0.61 -25.78
N LEU A 354 -9.08 -0.11 -24.74
CA LEU A 354 -8.98 -1.55 -24.62
C LEU A 354 -9.71 -2.28 -25.77
N VAL A 355 -10.95 -1.88 -26.07
CA VAL A 355 -11.74 -2.41 -27.19
C VAL A 355 -11.06 -2.19 -28.55
N ASN A 356 -10.32 -1.09 -28.73
CA ASN A 356 -9.62 -0.77 -29.97
C ASN A 356 -8.22 -1.44 -30.09
N LEU A 357 -7.60 -1.87 -29.00
CA LEU A 357 -6.33 -2.61 -29.02
C LEU A 357 -6.49 -3.95 -29.76
N GLU A 358 -7.61 -4.62 -29.60
CA GLU A 358 -7.93 -5.88 -30.31
C GLU A 358 -7.95 -5.73 -31.85
N LYS A 359 -8.32 -4.54 -32.37
CA LYS A 359 -8.30 -4.28 -33.83
C LYS A 359 -6.90 -4.30 -34.46
N LYS A 360 -5.86 -4.00 -33.69
CA LYS A 360 -4.47 -3.98 -34.22
C LYS A 360 -3.89 -5.37 -34.33
N GLU A 361 -4.24 -6.30 -33.45
CA GLU A 361 -3.73 -7.68 -33.52
C GLU A 361 -4.40 -8.48 -34.64
N GLU A 362 -5.72 -8.37 -34.83
CA GLU A 362 -6.41 -8.98 -35.99
C GLU A 362 -5.88 -8.47 -37.34
N SER A 363 -5.62 -7.16 -37.45
CA SER A 363 -5.10 -6.57 -38.71
C SER A 363 -3.65 -6.94 -39.00
N ILE A 364 -2.88 -7.36 -37.99
CA ILE A 364 -1.50 -7.86 -38.15
C ILE A 364 -1.52 -9.34 -38.53
N LEU A 365 -2.42 -10.14 -37.95
CA LEU A 365 -2.60 -11.56 -38.31
C LEU A 365 -3.12 -11.72 -39.74
N GLU A 366 -4.06 -10.90 -40.19
CA GLU A 366 -4.51 -10.92 -41.61
C GLU A 366 -3.39 -10.49 -42.57
N LYS A 367 -2.52 -9.56 -42.22
CA LYS A 367 -1.37 -9.14 -43.05
C LYS A 367 -0.23 -10.16 -43.07
N VAL A 368 -0.09 -10.97 -42.04
CA VAL A 368 0.92 -12.05 -41.99
C VAL A 368 0.46 -13.23 -42.80
N ASN A 369 -0.84 -13.62 -42.76
CA ASN A 369 -1.38 -14.73 -43.54
C ASN A 369 -1.40 -14.48 -45.07
N VAL A 370 -1.35 -13.23 -45.52
CA VAL A 370 -1.27 -12.92 -46.98
C VAL A 370 0.18 -12.94 -47.49
N LYS A 371 1.21 -12.97 -46.64
CA LYS A 371 2.63 -12.99 -47.06
C LYS A 371 3.28 -14.38 -47.04
N GLU A 372 2.68 -15.39 -46.43
CA GLU A 372 3.28 -16.75 -46.37
C GLU A 372 2.95 -17.69 -47.57
N SER A 373 2.20 -17.21 -48.57
CA SER A 373 1.86 -18.07 -49.73
C SER A 373 2.82 -17.98 -50.93
N LYS A 374 3.98 -17.34 -50.79
CA LYS A 374 5.03 -17.40 -51.84
C LYS A 374 6.43 -17.36 -51.21
N ASN A 375 6.97 -18.51 -50.84
CA ASN A 375 8.37 -18.92 -51.09
C ASN A 375 8.70 -20.19 -50.29
N ASN A 376 8.53 -21.31 -50.95
CA ASN A 376 9.27 -22.55 -50.66
C ASN A 376 10.65 -22.45 -51.30
N VAL A 377 11.73 -22.67 -50.56
CA VAL A 377 12.89 -23.50 -50.94
C VAL A 377 13.90 -23.59 -49.78
N LYS A 378 14.10 -24.90 -49.35
CA LYS A 378 15.28 -25.56 -48.74
C LYS A 378 15.90 -25.08 -47.40
N ALA A 379 15.68 -25.95 -46.48
CA ALA A 379 16.46 -26.64 -45.44
C ALA A 379 17.99 -26.37 -45.33
N GLU A 380 18.45 -26.18 -44.09
CA GLU A 380 19.43 -27.08 -43.47
C GLU A 380 19.49 -26.87 -41.94
N LYS A 381 19.61 -28.01 -41.25
CA LYS A 381 19.71 -28.19 -39.82
C LYS A 381 21.01 -27.61 -39.25
N ASN A 382 20.98 -27.02 -38.08
CA ASN A 382 21.92 -27.40 -37.02
C ASN A 382 21.41 -27.02 -35.61
N THR A 383 21.44 -28.04 -34.79
CA THR A 383 21.17 -28.09 -33.35
C THR A 383 22.29 -27.47 -32.54
N SER A 384 21.94 -26.71 -31.48
CA SER A 384 22.53 -26.93 -30.16
C SER A 384 22.03 -25.90 -29.11
N ASN A 385 21.37 -26.46 -28.12
CA ASN A 385 21.40 -26.24 -26.66
C ASN A 385 21.46 -24.84 -26.02
N MET A 386 20.41 -24.64 -25.22
CA MET A 386 20.38 -24.19 -23.82
C MET A 386 20.87 -22.76 -23.44
N SER A 387 19.98 -21.96 -22.99
CA SER A 387 19.85 -21.65 -21.56
C SER A 387 18.73 -20.62 -21.31
N ILE A 388 17.97 -20.91 -20.26
CA ILE A 388 16.88 -20.12 -19.70
C ILE A 388 17.42 -18.77 -19.22
N LYS A 389 16.84 -17.68 -19.67
CA LYS A 389 16.88 -16.39 -18.97
C LYS A 389 15.57 -15.64 -19.12
N ASN A 390 15.05 -15.28 -17.96
CA ASN A 390 13.91 -14.46 -17.64
C ASN A 390 13.59 -13.37 -18.66
N ASP A 391 12.37 -13.43 -19.19
CA ASP A 391 11.81 -12.39 -20.03
C ASP A 391 11.34 -11.20 -19.18
N ILE A 392 11.90 -10.07 -19.52
CA ILE A 392 11.60 -8.75 -19.03
C ILE A 392 10.42 -8.21 -19.85
N ILE A 393 9.43 -7.70 -19.13
CA ILE A 393 8.25 -7.00 -19.61
C ILE A 393 8.65 -5.88 -20.56
N LYS A 394 8.09 -5.88 -21.78
CA LYS A 394 8.26 -4.80 -22.77
C LYS A 394 7.22 -3.72 -22.56
N GLU A 395 7.67 -2.54 -22.16
CA GLU A 395 6.92 -1.29 -22.29
C GLU A 395 7.26 -0.63 -23.64
N ASP A 396 6.28 -0.52 -24.51
CA ASP A 396 6.43 0.16 -25.82
C ASP A 396 5.67 1.49 -25.82
N VAL A 397 6.35 2.60 -25.50
CA VAL A 397 5.93 3.98 -25.93
C VAL A 397 7.12 4.95 -26.08
N PHE A 398 8.37 4.51 -26.01
CA PHE A 398 9.53 5.40 -26.25
C PHE A 398 10.38 4.92 -27.43
N PRO A 399 11.10 5.80 -28.14
CA PRO A 399 11.94 5.41 -29.27
C PRO A 399 12.93 4.33 -28.83
N LYS A 400 12.94 3.20 -29.53
CA LYS A 400 13.85 2.09 -29.25
C LYS A 400 15.30 2.57 -29.43
N LEU A 401 15.99 2.76 -28.32
CA LEU A 401 17.41 3.05 -28.29
C LEU A 401 18.18 1.86 -28.89
N SER A 402 19.16 2.14 -29.71
CA SER A 402 20.04 1.12 -30.26
C SER A 402 20.87 0.45 -29.14
N ASN A 403 21.35 -0.77 -29.38
CA ASN A 403 22.22 -1.46 -28.42
C ASN A 403 23.50 -0.68 -28.09
N GLU A 404 23.97 0.17 -28.99
CA GLU A 404 25.13 1.05 -28.78
C GLU A 404 24.78 2.23 -27.86
N GLU A 405 23.59 2.81 -28.01
CA GLU A 405 23.10 3.87 -27.12
C GLU A 405 22.85 3.36 -25.71
N LEU A 406 22.29 2.17 -25.54
CA LEU A 406 22.10 1.54 -24.23
C LEU A 406 23.43 1.27 -23.51
N LYS A 407 24.46 0.81 -24.25
CA LYS A 407 25.82 0.63 -23.70
C LYS A 407 26.44 1.97 -23.32
N HIS A 408 26.24 3.00 -24.12
CA HIS A 408 26.75 4.33 -23.83
C HIS A 408 26.08 4.95 -22.60
N ILE A 409 24.75 4.84 -22.48
CA ILE A 409 24.01 5.29 -21.29
C ILE A 409 24.47 4.54 -20.04
N SER A 410 24.70 3.23 -20.13
CA SER A 410 25.21 2.43 -19.00
C SER A 410 26.61 2.91 -18.56
N TYR A 411 27.49 3.21 -19.51
CA TYR A 411 28.81 3.79 -19.25
C TYR A 411 28.70 5.18 -18.58
N LEU A 412 27.84 6.06 -19.11
CA LEU A 412 27.62 7.39 -18.54
C LEU A 412 27.05 7.31 -17.11
N LYS A 413 26.16 6.35 -16.83
CA LYS A 413 25.67 6.09 -15.48
C LYS A 413 26.82 5.82 -14.52
N GLU A 414 27.69 4.87 -14.85
CA GLU A 414 28.82 4.52 -13.99
C GLU A 414 29.74 5.71 -13.71
N VAL A 415 30.12 6.47 -14.74
CA VAL A 415 31.03 7.61 -14.62
C VAL A 415 30.40 8.77 -13.86
N ARG A 416 29.16 9.17 -14.22
CA ARG A 416 28.50 10.33 -13.61
C ARG A 416 28.08 10.09 -12.18
N VAL A 417 27.61 8.88 -11.83
CA VAL A 417 27.34 8.50 -10.43
C VAL A 417 28.60 8.56 -9.60
N ASN A 418 29.70 7.96 -10.08
CA ASN A 418 30.98 8.02 -9.39
C ASN A 418 31.45 9.49 -9.17
N ASN A 419 31.41 10.32 -10.20
CA ASN A 419 31.85 11.71 -10.14
C ASN A 419 30.95 12.60 -9.26
N ALA A 420 29.64 12.31 -9.25
CA ALA A 420 28.72 12.97 -8.34
C ALA A 420 29.02 12.61 -6.88
N PHE A 421 29.35 11.35 -6.59
CA PHE A 421 29.74 10.92 -5.24
C PHE A 421 31.04 11.55 -4.77
N VAL A 422 32.04 11.68 -5.66
CA VAL A 422 33.34 12.34 -5.33
C VAL A 422 33.16 13.82 -5.01
N SER A 423 32.25 14.51 -5.74
CA SER A 423 32.09 15.97 -5.64
C SER A 423 30.84 16.42 -4.88
N ALA A 424 30.14 15.47 -4.23
CA ALA A 424 28.90 15.75 -3.50
C ALA A 424 29.08 16.84 -2.44
N ASN A 425 28.14 17.80 -2.39
CA ASN A 425 28.13 18.88 -1.43
C ASN A 425 26.72 19.30 -1.05
N LYS A 426 26.41 19.25 0.24
CA LYS A 426 25.08 19.55 0.80
C LYS A 426 24.65 21.00 0.52
N SER A 427 25.59 21.95 0.59
CA SER A 427 25.31 23.36 0.31
C SER A 427 24.94 23.56 -1.17
N LEU A 428 25.61 22.88 -2.11
CA LEU A 428 25.27 22.94 -3.54
C LEU A 428 23.91 22.29 -3.81
N LEU A 429 23.58 21.18 -3.13
CA LEU A 429 22.28 20.54 -3.25
C LEU A 429 21.15 21.49 -2.80
N ASN A 430 21.32 22.17 -1.68
CA ASN A 430 20.33 23.13 -1.17
C ASN A 430 20.16 24.32 -2.13
N LYS A 431 21.26 24.90 -2.61
CA LYS A 431 21.22 25.98 -3.61
C LYS A 431 20.56 25.55 -4.91
N PHE A 432 20.76 24.32 -5.35
CA PHE A 432 20.08 23.78 -6.53
C PHE A 432 18.57 23.66 -6.27
N LYS A 433 18.17 23.14 -5.12
CA LYS A 433 16.75 23.00 -4.72
C LYS A 433 16.02 24.33 -4.59
N GLU A 434 16.69 25.39 -4.12
CA GLU A 434 16.10 26.74 -4.00
C GLU A 434 15.62 27.29 -5.35
N LYS A 435 16.32 26.99 -6.42
CA LYS A 435 15.98 27.44 -7.78
C LYS A 435 15.19 26.39 -8.59
N TRP A 436 14.81 25.25 -7.99
CA TRP A 436 14.15 24.15 -8.71
C TRP A 436 12.81 24.57 -9.33
N SER A 437 12.07 25.47 -8.67
CA SER A 437 10.79 25.97 -9.20
C SER A 437 10.94 26.73 -10.53
N LEU A 438 12.08 27.37 -10.77
CA LEU A 438 12.33 28.11 -12.03
C LEU A 438 12.39 27.18 -13.25
N VAL A 439 12.71 25.90 -13.07
CA VAL A 439 12.70 24.90 -14.15
C VAL A 439 11.33 24.82 -14.81
N PHE A 440 10.26 24.94 -14.02
CA PHE A 440 8.88 24.79 -14.50
C PHE A 440 8.35 26.02 -15.25
N GLU A 441 9.05 27.16 -15.20
CA GLU A 441 8.74 28.33 -16.03
C GLU A 441 9.01 28.05 -17.51
N TYR A 442 9.88 27.08 -17.82
CA TYR A 442 10.19 26.64 -19.18
C TYR A 442 9.18 25.64 -19.78
N LEU A 443 8.06 25.34 -19.10
CA LEU A 443 6.97 24.51 -19.63
C LEU A 443 6.31 25.10 -20.89
N THR A 444 6.36 26.43 -21.06
CA THR A 444 5.80 27.12 -22.23
C THR A 444 6.81 27.30 -23.36
N ASN A 445 8.03 26.80 -23.22
CA ASN A 445 9.08 26.90 -24.23
C ASN A 445 9.10 25.61 -25.06
N ASP A 446 8.77 25.73 -26.34
CA ASP A 446 8.66 24.61 -27.30
C ASP A 446 9.91 23.70 -27.32
N LYS A 447 11.12 24.25 -27.03
CA LYS A 447 12.36 23.48 -26.96
C LYS A 447 12.43 22.55 -25.74
N TYR A 448 11.91 22.99 -24.60
CA TYR A 448 12.10 22.32 -23.31
C TYR A 448 10.83 21.71 -22.74
N GLU A 449 9.65 21.96 -23.32
CA GLU A 449 8.34 21.52 -22.83
C GLU A 449 8.31 20.03 -22.46
N ASN A 450 8.77 19.18 -23.37
CA ASN A 450 8.76 17.71 -23.17
C ASN A 450 9.64 17.28 -21.99
N ILE A 451 10.83 17.87 -21.85
CA ILE A 451 11.78 17.52 -20.77
C ILE A 451 11.28 18.04 -19.44
N VAL A 452 10.83 19.29 -19.40
CA VAL A 452 10.32 19.91 -18.18
C VAL A 452 9.06 19.20 -17.69
N GLY A 453 8.21 18.71 -18.60
CA GLY A 453 7.08 17.84 -18.29
C GLY A 453 7.50 16.57 -17.53
N LEU A 454 8.58 15.92 -17.96
CA LEU A 454 9.12 14.71 -17.32
C LEU A 454 9.82 14.99 -15.97
N LEU A 455 10.35 16.21 -15.77
CA LEU A 455 11.02 16.61 -14.52
C LEU A 455 10.06 16.78 -13.34
N LYS A 456 8.74 16.79 -13.54
CA LYS A 456 7.74 16.84 -12.48
C LYS A 456 7.80 15.62 -11.54
N ASP A 457 8.18 14.46 -12.08
CA ASP A 457 8.25 13.19 -11.33
C ASP A 457 9.67 12.82 -10.90
N VAL A 458 10.57 13.83 -10.86
CA VAL A 458 11.99 13.62 -10.59
C VAL A 458 12.45 14.50 -9.43
N ASN A 459 13.27 13.93 -8.54
CA ASN A 459 13.87 14.65 -7.43
C ASN A 459 15.39 14.68 -7.56
N VAL A 460 16.03 15.82 -7.27
CA VAL A 460 17.49 15.87 -7.16
C VAL A 460 17.93 15.24 -5.83
N VAL A 461 18.81 14.24 -5.88
CA VAL A 461 19.28 13.50 -4.71
C VAL A 461 20.74 13.79 -4.38
N VAL A 462 21.57 14.07 -5.37
CA VAL A 462 22.99 14.47 -5.16
C VAL A 462 23.33 15.62 -6.09
N ALA A 463 24.01 16.62 -5.56
CA ALA A 463 24.61 17.73 -6.33
C ALA A 463 26.09 17.88 -6.00
N GLY A 464 26.92 17.81 -7.05
CA GLY A 464 28.32 18.16 -7.03
C GLY A 464 28.59 19.45 -7.80
N LYS A 465 29.87 19.78 -8.03
CA LYS A 465 30.23 20.99 -8.78
C LYS A 465 29.71 21.01 -10.21
N GLU A 466 29.77 19.87 -10.91
CA GLU A 466 29.37 19.72 -12.30
C GLU A 466 28.51 18.48 -12.54
N ASN A 467 28.23 17.66 -11.53
CA ASN A 467 27.50 16.41 -11.66
C ASN A 467 26.27 16.41 -10.78
N LEU A 468 25.11 16.01 -11.35
CA LEU A 468 23.83 15.91 -10.67
C LEU A 468 23.28 14.49 -10.80
N ILE A 469 22.76 13.94 -9.69
CA ILE A 469 21.98 12.71 -9.71
C ILE A 469 20.53 13.05 -9.38
N PHE A 470 19.65 12.60 -10.25
CA PHE A 470 18.22 12.66 -10.06
C PHE A 470 17.65 11.27 -9.80
N GLN A 471 16.59 11.20 -9.03
CA GLN A 471 15.82 10.00 -8.75
C GLN A 471 14.43 10.13 -9.35
N SER A 472 13.98 9.14 -10.12
CA SER A 472 12.65 9.04 -10.69
C SER A 472 11.89 7.84 -10.14
N LYS A 473 10.58 7.99 -9.97
CA LYS A 473 9.70 6.88 -9.60
C LYS A 473 9.56 5.86 -10.74
N PHE A 474 9.72 6.30 -12.00
CA PHE A 474 9.48 5.51 -13.19
C PHE A 474 10.78 5.29 -13.97
N SER A 475 11.08 4.04 -14.31
CA SER A 475 12.26 3.68 -15.12
C SER A 475 12.18 4.22 -16.54
N SER A 476 10.99 4.34 -17.12
CA SER A 476 10.73 4.94 -18.42
C SER A 476 11.09 6.43 -18.45
N VAL A 477 10.74 7.21 -17.43
CA VAL A 477 11.10 8.62 -17.29
C VAL A 477 12.62 8.77 -17.15
N ALA A 478 13.27 7.93 -16.35
CA ALA A 478 14.73 7.93 -16.21
C ALA A 478 15.42 7.65 -17.56
N ALA A 479 14.96 6.66 -18.33
CA ALA A 479 15.50 6.34 -19.64
C ALA A 479 15.33 7.48 -20.64
N SER A 480 14.13 8.10 -20.69
CA SER A 480 13.84 9.22 -21.59
C SER A 480 14.69 10.47 -21.28
N LEU A 481 14.85 10.83 -20.01
CA LEU A 481 15.67 11.96 -19.60
C LEU A 481 17.17 11.70 -19.84
N ASN A 482 17.65 10.47 -19.64
CA ASN A 482 19.04 10.11 -19.90
C ASN A 482 19.37 10.15 -21.41
N SER A 483 18.42 9.81 -22.28
CA SER A 483 18.61 9.94 -23.75
C SER A 483 18.71 11.39 -24.22
N GLN A 484 18.17 12.33 -23.42
CA GLN A 484 18.15 13.78 -23.70
C GLN A 484 19.06 14.56 -22.74
N SER A 485 20.13 13.93 -22.24
CA SER A 485 21.03 14.52 -21.21
C SER A 485 21.73 15.80 -21.66
N GLU A 486 21.98 15.98 -22.96
CA GLU A 486 22.56 17.21 -23.51
C GLU A 486 21.58 18.39 -23.40
N LEU A 487 20.31 18.15 -23.73
CA LEU A 487 19.27 19.18 -23.66
C LEU A 487 18.94 19.56 -22.21
N LEU A 488 19.06 18.60 -21.26
CA LEU A 488 19.00 18.86 -19.82
C LEU A 488 20.16 19.75 -19.35
N SER A 489 21.37 19.49 -19.84
CA SER A 489 22.55 20.30 -19.52
C SER A 489 22.40 21.74 -20.03
N GLU A 490 21.84 21.93 -21.21
CA GLU A 490 21.53 23.27 -21.77
C GLU A 490 20.47 23.99 -20.91
N LEU A 491 19.38 23.35 -20.56
CA LEU A 491 18.34 23.92 -19.69
C LEU A 491 18.91 24.37 -18.35
N PHE A 492 19.72 23.53 -17.72
CA PHE A 492 20.33 23.89 -16.43
C PHE A 492 21.39 24.97 -16.55
N TYR A 493 22.08 25.06 -17.69
CA TYR A 493 22.98 26.17 -17.97
C TYR A 493 22.24 27.51 -18.04
N GLU A 494 21.08 27.55 -18.67
CA GLU A 494 20.24 28.76 -18.72
C GLU A 494 19.77 29.22 -17.34
N ILE A 495 19.41 28.28 -16.46
CA ILE A 495 18.85 28.59 -15.14
C ILE A 495 19.91 28.83 -14.07
N TYR A 496 20.97 28.04 -14.09
CA TYR A 496 21.98 28.02 -13.01
C TYR A 496 23.33 28.60 -13.40
N GLY A 497 23.57 28.81 -14.71
CA GLY A 497 24.85 29.28 -15.23
C GLY A 497 26.00 28.26 -15.18
N VAL A 498 25.67 27.00 -14.94
CA VAL A 498 26.64 25.88 -14.81
C VAL A 498 26.21 24.76 -15.74
N ASN A 499 27.18 24.23 -16.48
CA ASN A 499 26.95 23.11 -17.41
C ASN A 499 26.98 21.79 -16.61
N TYR A 500 25.83 21.39 -16.10
CA TYR A 500 25.71 20.19 -15.30
C TYR A 500 25.63 18.93 -16.16
N LYS A 501 26.46 17.93 -15.82
CA LYS A 501 26.37 16.56 -16.33
C LYS A 501 25.36 15.80 -15.48
N THR A 502 24.23 15.47 -16.07
CA THR A 502 23.09 14.89 -15.36
C THR A 502 22.99 13.39 -15.57
N ILE A 503 22.50 12.69 -14.57
CA ILE A 503 22.08 11.30 -14.65
C ILE A 503 20.81 11.10 -13.85
N VAL A 504 19.84 10.40 -14.43
CA VAL A 504 18.57 10.06 -13.78
C VAL A 504 18.54 8.57 -13.51
N LEU A 505 18.30 8.19 -12.27
CA LEU A 505 18.21 6.81 -11.81
C LEU A 505 16.76 6.50 -11.39
N SER A 506 16.30 5.29 -11.66
CA SER A 506 15.06 4.79 -11.07
C SER A 506 15.23 4.56 -9.57
N ASN A 507 14.13 4.41 -8.83
CA ASN A 507 14.19 4.14 -7.39
C ASN A 507 15.06 2.90 -7.08
N SER A 508 14.89 1.81 -7.83
CA SER A 508 15.67 0.58 -7.64
C SER A 508 17.15 0.75 -7.95
N GLU A 509 17.50 1.51 -9.00
CA GLU A 509 18.90 1.83 -9.35
C GLU A 509 19.53 2.74 -8.30
N TRP A 510 18.80 3.73 -7.80
CA TRP A 510 19.28 4.62 -6.75
C TRP A 510 19.55 3.87 -5.43
N ASP A 511 18.63 3.00 -5.00
CA ASP A 511 18.81 2.18 -3.81
C ASP A 511 20.00 1.23 -3.92
N TYR A 512 20.22 0.66 -5.12
CA TYR A 512 21.39 -0.16 -5.41
C TYR A 512 22.70 0.63 -5.30
N GLU A 513 22.80 1.80 -5.94
CA GLU A 513 24.02 2.63 -5.91
C GLU A 513 24.28 3.21 -4.52
N LYS A 514 23.24 3.57 -3.78
CA LYS A 514 23.31 3.99 -2.37
C LYS A 514 23.90 2.87 -1.49
N LYS A 515 23.39 1.65 -1.62
CA LYS A 515 23.89 0.49 -0.87
C LYS A 515 25.35 0.19 -1.22
N LYS A 516 25.69 0.17 -2.50
CA LYS A 516 27.04 -0.04 -3.00
C LYS A 516 28.02 1.02 -2.48
N TYR A 517 27.60 2.29 -2.37
CA TYR A 517 28.41 3.35 -1.81
C TYR A 517 28.70 3.12 -0.32
N ILE A 518 27.68 2.74 0.47
CA ILE A 518 27.83 2.44 1.90
C ILE A 518 28.77 1.24 2.11
N ASP A 519 28.60 0.17 1.33
CA ASP A 519 29.46 -1.01 1.39
C ASP A 519 30.91 -0.67 1.03
N ASN A 520 31.15 0.18 0.05
CA ASN A 520 32.45 0.65 -0.35
C ASN A 520 33.11 1.54 0.72
N LEU A 521 32.37 2.39 1.40
CA LEU A 521 32.86 3.17 2.54
C LEU A 521 33.32 2.25 3.68
N ASN A 522 32.56 1.22 4.01
CA ASN A 522 32.91 0.24 5.04
C ASN A 522 34.20 -0.52 4.66
N ASN A 523 34.44 -0.74 3.38
CA ASN A 523 35.64 -1.38 2.84
C ASN A 523 36.82 -0.40 2.61
N LYS A 524 36.70 0.85 3.05
CA LYS A 524 37.72 1.93 2.87
C LYS A 524 38.05 2.19 1.40
N TYR A 525 37.11 1.98 0.49
CA TYR A 525 37.31 2.27 -0.92
C TYR A 525 37.32 3.80 -1.15
N VAL A 526 38.33 4.27 -1.89
CA VAL A 526 38.48 5.70 -2.23
C VAL A 526 37.91 5.93 -3.63
N TYR A 527 36.91 6.79 -3.74
CA TYR A 527 36.36 7.21 -5.03
C TYR A 527 37.28 8.26 -5.67
N GLU A 528 37.63 8.08 -6.94
CA GLU A 528 38.42 9.03 -7.73
C GLU A 528 37.59 9.54 -8.92
N MET A 529 37.82 10.80 -9.34
CA MET A 529 37.13 11.39 -10.51
C MET A 529 37.50 10.63 -11.79
N LYS A 530 36.49 10.22 -12.54
CA LYS A 530 36.64 9.54 -13.84
C LYS A 530 36.41 10.55 -14.98
N VAL A 531 37.28 10.52 -15.98
CA VAL A 531 37.12 11.37 -17.19
C VAL A 531 36.04 10.76 -18.10
N GLU A 532 35.02 11.55 -18.45
CA GLU A 532 33.95 11.14 -19.36
C GLU A 532 34.44 11.18 -20.81
N LYS A 533 34.24 10.10 -21.55
CA LYS A 533 34.69 9.96 -22.93
C LYS A 533 33.60 10.30 -23.92
N THR A 534 34.01 10.91 -25.02
CA THR A 534 33.18 11.07 -26.22
C THR A 534 33.05 9.74 -26.98
N LYS A 535 31.91 9.54 -27.69
CA LYS A 535 31.64 8.33 -28.49
C LYS A 535 32.87 7.97 -29.35
N GLY A 536 33.52 6.82 -29.05
CA GLY A 536 34.55 6.22 -29.90
C GLY A 536 35.96 6.02 -29.29
N GLN A 537 36.24 6.36 -28.03
CA GLN A 537 37.56 6.17 -27.40
C GLN A 537 37.59 5.11 -26.30
N ASN A 538 38.54 4.17 -26.38
CA ASN A 538 38.74 3.08 -25.40
C ASN A 538 39.98 3.32 -24.52
N ASP A 539 39.94 3.89 -23.32
CA ASP A 539 40.84 3.81 -22.18
C ASP A 539 40.53 4.84 -21.10
N ILE A 540 40.44 4.44 -19.83
CA ILE A 540 40.03 5.30 -18.71
C ILE A 540 41.27 5.99 -18.16
N LYS A 541 41.32 7.35 -18.16
CA LYS A 541 42.33 8.12 -17.41
C LYS A 541 41.74 8.61 -16.10
N TYR A 542 42.50 8.48 -15.02
CA TYR A 542 42.17 8.94 -13.68
C TYR A 542 42.88 10.27 -13.39
N GLU A 543 42.17 11.28 -12.88
CA GLU A 543 42.75 12.45 -12.26
C GLU A 543 42.65 12.35 -10.74
N LYS A 544 43.78 12.52 -10.05
CA LYS A 544 43.81 12.53 -8.57
C LYS A 544 43.17 13.81 -8.06
N SER A 545 42.02 13.70 -7.39
CA SER A 545 41.45 14.75 -6.56
C SER A 545 41.23 14.24 -5.13
N SER A 546 41.54 15.07 -4.14
CA SER A 546 41.38 14.77 -2.73
C SER A 546 39.90 14.59 -2.34
N ASN A 547 39.58 13.59 -1.53
CA ASN A 547 38.26 13.30 -0.96
C ASN A 547 37.75 14.44 -0.06
N LEU A 548 37.14 15.46 -0.63
CA LEU A 548 36.52 16.58 0.13
C LEU A 548 35.02 16.39 0.41
N GLY A 549 34.37 15.36 -0.17
CA GLY A 549 32.91 15.20 -0.11
C GLY A 549 32.36 14.01 0.69
N ALA A 550 33.20 13.20 1.32
CA ALA A 550 32.75 11.96 1.96
C ALA A 550 31.75 12.18 3.11
N ASN A 551 32.00 13.17 3.97
CA ASN A 551 31.11 13.48 5.10
C ASN A 551 29.79 14.13 4.65
N ASP A 552 29.84 15.02 3.68
CA ASP A 552 28.64 15.69 3.14
C ASP A 552 27.70 14.68 2.45
N LEU A 553 28.25 13.64 1.80
CA LEU A 553 27.46 12.64 1.13
C LEU A 553 26.75 11.67 2.11
N VAL A 554 27.40 11.32 3.21
CA VAL A 554 26.77 10.54 4.29
C VAL A 554 25.58 11.27 4.87
N ASP A 555 25.69 12.58 5.09
CA ASP A 555 24.60 13.44 5.57
C ASP A 555 23.44 13.57 4.52
N ILE A 556 23.76 13.59 3.23
CA ILE A 556 22.78 13.65 2.14
C ILE A 556 22.02 12.32 2.02
N LEU A 557 22.71 11.20 2.21
CA LEU A 557 22.13 9.86 2.07
C LEU A 557 21.29 9.44 3.29
N GLY A 558 21.35 10.20 4.41
CA GLY A 558 20.62 9.88 5.65
C GLY A 558 21.05 8.54 6.25
N ALA A 559 22.30 8.12 6.01
CA ALA A 559 22.85 6.92 6.59
C ALA A 559 23.19 7.21 8.06
N GLU A 560 22.52 6.55 8.99
CA GLU A 560 23.04 6.37 10.35
C GLU A 560 24.30 5.53 10.23
N VAL A 561 25.45 6.18 10.26
CA VAL A 561 26.74 5.50 10.38
C VAL A 561 26.79 4.98 11.80
N ILE A 562 26.52 3.70 11.98
CA ILE A 562 26.82 3.00 13.23
C ILE A 562 28.35 2.95 13.31
N GLU A 563 28.95 3.80 14.13
CA GLU A 563 30.32 3.68 14.56
C GLU A 563 30.47 2.36 15.32
N TYR A 564 30.95 1.32 14.66
CA TYR A 564 31.58 0.21 15.35
C TYR A 564 33.00 0.64 15.75
N LYS A 565 33.16 0.95 17.04
CA LYS A 565 34.44 0.95 17.69
C LYS A 565 35.01 -0.46 17.80
#